data_8a1cffaa68f8667ff738e6f3f751edf0
#
_entry.id   8a1cffaa68f8667ff738e6f3f751edf0
#
_cell.length_a   1.000
_cell.length_b   1.000
_cell.length_c   1.000
_cell.angle_alpha   90.00
_cell.angle_beta   90.00
_cell.angle_gamma   90.00
#
_symmetry.space_group_name_H-M   'P 1'
#
loop_
_entity.id
_entity.type
_entity.pdbx_description
1 polymer ?
#
loop_
_entity_poly.entity_id
_entity_poly.type
_entity_poly.pdbx_seq_one_letter_code
_entity_poly.pdbx_strand_id
1 'polypeptide(L)'
;MRILLVSQMYPGPDDPDLGSFVAQMEHALRERGHEVDLAVLDRRAGGKRRFLELRKRVQGAPAADVIWAHFLVPAGLFAWRRSEPLVVTAHGRDVRNIGTVPGVARVTDSVVRRASTVIAVSGYLRRELEERLPSARGKVEVVDSGVDLERFAPGVGAEPLASPAFVHVGSLTDRKNVVRLADAFARFGEGSLTFVGDGPLRGRLEGRPGVRVVGRVPHDEVPRWLNAADVVCGPALIEPFGQAILEALACGRNVVATRVGGPPEFVPDDAGVLVDPLDVDELARALATAAALPSPNDAARRAAEAHDVRRQAERVEEILRRAVRDRRA
;
A
#
# COMPACT_ATOMS: atom_id res chain seq x y z
N MET A 1 8.74 23.88 5.29
CA MET A 1 9.84 23.59 4.35
C MET A 1 9.27 23.25 2.99
N ARG A 2 10.08 23.43 1.94
CA ARG A 2 9.73 23.06 0.57
C ARG A 2 10.20 21.64 0.28
N ILE A 3 9.28 20.74 -0.08
CA ILE A 3 9.54 19.32 -0.35
C ILE A 3 9.32 19.07 -1.83
N LEU A 4 10.29 18.46 -2.52
CA LEU A 4 10.05 17.91 -3.84
C LEU A 4 9.64 16.44 -3.71
N LEU A 5 8.36 16.14 -3.89
CA LEU A 5 7.84 14.79 -3.92
C LEU A 5 8.01 14.19 -5.32
N VAL A 6 8.73 13.06 -5.39
CA VAL A 6 8.99 12.35 -6.64
C VAL A 6 8.30 10.99 -6.59
N SER A 7 7.37 10.71 -7.50
CA SER A 7 6.70 9.41 -7.54
C SER A 7 6.36 8.96 -8.96
N GLN A 8 6.50 7.67 -9.20
CA GLN A 8 6.06 7.01 -10.43
C GLN A 8 4.59 6.55 -10.37
N MET A 9 3.92 6.81 -9.25
CA MET A 9 2.50 6.51 -9.01
C MET A 9 1.89 7.67 -8.22
N TYR A 10 0.87 8.29 -8.80
CA TYR A 10 0.09 9.36 -8.17
C TYR A 10 -1.29 9.40 -8.82
N PRO A 11 -2.37 9.72 -8.08
CA PRO A 11 -3.71 9.78 -8.65
C PRO A 11 -3.80 10.78 -9.79
N GLY A 12 -4.48 10.40 -10.85
CA GLY A 12 -4.79 11.26 -11.98
C GLY A 12 -6.21 11.03 -12.49
N PRO A 13 -6.68 11.86 -13.44
CA PRO A 13 -8.06 11.76 -13.94
C PRO A 13 -8.41 10.38 -14.50
N ASP A 14 -7.48 9.75 -15.23
CA ASP A 14 -7.69 8.45 -15.87
C ASP A 14 -7.40 7.26 -14.92
N ASP A 15 -6.62 7.49 -13.87
CA ASP A 15 -6.17 6.47 -12.91
C ASP A 15 -6.28 6.99 -11.46
N PRO A 16 -7.48 7.27 -10.94
CA PRO A 16 -7.68 7.90 -9.63
C PRO A 16 -7.25 7.04 -8.44
N ASP A 17 -7.09 5.72 -8.63
CA ASP A 17 -6.60 4.77 -7.64
C ASP A 17 -5.07 4.61 -7.65
N LEU A 18 -4.37 5.26 -8.59
CA LEU A 18 -2.92 5.10 -8.76
C LEU A 18 -2.15 5.83 -7.66
N GLY A 19 -1.58 5.08 -6.70
CA GLY A 19 -0.73 5.69 -5.66
C GLY A 19 -1.49 6.59 -4.67
N SER A 20 -2.75 6.27 -4.37
CA SER A 20 -3.59 7.00 -3.41
C SER A 20 -2.92 7.20 -2.05
N PHE A 21 -2.13 6.21 -1.59
CA PHE A 21 -1.34 6.31 -0.36
C PHE A 21 -0.24 7.40 -0.42
N VAL A 22 0.31 7.69 -1.62
CA VAL A 22 1.28 8.78 -1.80
C VAL A 22 0.56 10.13 -1.66
N ALA A 23 -0.59 10.28 -2.33
CA ALA A 23 -1.38 11.51 -2.27
C ALA A 23 -1.93 11.77 -0.86
N GLN A 24 -2.36 10.73 -0.15
CA GLN A 24 -2.83 10.83 1.23
C GLN A 24 -1.73 11.38 2.16
N MET A 25 -0.51 10.85 2.07
CA MET A 25 0.61 11.32 2.88
C MET A 25 1.08 12.72 2.47
N GLU A 26 1.05 13.02 1.17
CA GLU A 26 1.34 14.38 0.65
C GLU A 26 0.36 15.40 1.19
N HIS A 27 -0.94 15.08 1.19
CA HIS A 27 -1.98 15.93 1.75
C HIS A 27 -1.76 16.19 3.25
N ALA A 28 -1.47 15.15 4.03
CA ALA A 28 -1.18 15.27 5.45
C ALA A 28 0.06 16.17 5.73
N LEU A 29 1.08 16.15 4.87
CA LEU A 29 2.22 17.06 4.99
C LEU A 29 1.86 18.51 4.64
N ARG A 30 0.95 18.73 3.66
CA ARG A 30 0.45 20.10 3.38
C ARG A 30 -0.37 20.66 4.54
N GLU A 31 -1.23 19.86 5.17
CA GLU A 31 -1.97 20.25 6.37
C GLU A 31 -1.02 20.64 7.52
N ARG A 32 0.18 20.10 7.57
CA ARG A 32 1.25 20.46 8.52
C ARG A 32 2.04 21.71 8.10
N GLY A 33 1.62 22.43 7.05
CA GLY A 33 2.21 23.69 6.61
C GLY A 33 3.46 23.53 5.74
N HIS A 34 3.64 22.40 5.06
CA HIS A 34 4.71 22.23 4.09
C HIS A 34 4.27 22.63 2.68
N GLU A 35 5.19 23.22 1.91
CA GLU A 35 5.04 23.38 0.48
C GLU A 35 5.53 22.10 -0.20
N VAL A 36 4.69 21.45 -1.02
CA VAL A 36 5.06 20.21 -1.72
C VAL A 36 4.96 20.42 -3.22
N ASP A 37 6.10 20.40 -3.90
CA ASP A 37 6.16 20.38 -5.36
C ASP A 37 6.08 18.93 -5.85
N LEU A 38 5.28 18.68 -6.90
CA LEU A 38 5.05 17.34 -7.41
C LEU A 38 5.81 17.07 -8.71
N ALA A 39 6.72 16.10 -8.71
CA ALA A 39 7.30 15.50 -9.89
C ALA A 39 6.82 14.04 -10.00
N VAL A 40 5.61 13.85 -10.50
CA VAL A 40 4.89 12.57 -10.41
C VAL A 40 4.40 12.07 -11.76
N LEU A 41 4.11 10.76 -11.86
CA LEU A 41 3.33 10.16 -12.95
C LEU A 41 1.93 9.84 -12.45
N ASP A 42 0.95 10.39 -13.11
CA ASP A 42 -0.48 10.38 -12.78
C ASP A 42 -1.30 9.43 -13.66
N ARG A 43 -0.64 8.58 -14.44
CA ARG A 43 -1.28 7.61 -15.34
C ARG A 43 -0.48 6.33 -15.50
N ARG A 44 -1.19 5.21 -15.76
CA ARG A 44 -0.58 3.90 -16.07
C ARG A 44 -0.16 3.78 -17.54
N ALA A 45 -0.86 4.49 -18.43
CA ALA A 45 -0.61 4.50 -19.86
C ALA A 45 0.79 5.06 -20.22
N GLY A 46 1.28 4.74 -21.45
CA GLY A 46 2.54 5.28 -21.97
C GLY A 46 3.77 4.38 -21.82
N GLY A 47 3.62 3.19 -21.22
CA GLY A 47 4.68 2.18 -21.11
C GLY A 47 5.98 2.73 -20.49
N LYS A 48 7.15 2.29 -20.99
CA LYS A 48 8.45 2.73 -20.45
C LYS A 48 8.79 4.19 -20.77
N ARG A 49 8.17 4.78 -21.80
CA ARG A 49 8.43 6.17 -22.20
C ARG A 49 8.01 7.20 -21.14
N ARG A 50 6.99 6.90 -20.34
CA ARG A 50 6.55 7.76 -19.22
C ARG A 50 7.66 8.01 -18.19
N PHE A 51 8.63 7.11 -18.05
CA PHE A 51 9.75 7.32 -17.14
C PHE A 51 10.73 8.39 -17.62
N LEU A 52 10.81 8.65 -18.95
CA LEU A 52 11.55 9.81 -19.48
C LEU A 52 10.85 11.12 -19.10
N GLU A 53 9.52 11.12 -19.07
CA GLU A 53 8.73 12.25 -18.59
C GLU A 53 9.00 12.51 -17.10
N LEU A 54 8.92 11.48 -16.26
CA LEU A 54 9.26 11.61 -14.84
C LEU A 54 10.67 12.18 -14.64
N ARG A 55 11.66 11.68 -15.36
CA ARG A 55 13.02 12.20 -15.31
C ARG A 55 13.08 13.68 -15.66
N LYS A 56 12.37 14.12 -16.72
CA LYS A 56 12.32 15.54 -17.12
C LYS A 56 11.66 16.39 -16.02
N ARG A 57 10.53 15.95 -15.47
CA ARG A 57 9.84 16.64 -14.36
C ARG A 57 10.77 16.79 -13.13
N VAL A 58 11.49 15.73 -12.76
CA VAL A 58 12.45 15.78 -11.63
C VAL A 58 13.60 16.75 -11.90
N GLN A 59 14.16 16.75 -13.11
CA GLN A 59 15.28 17.62 -13.46
C GLN A 59 14.87 19.10 -13.62
N GLY A 60 13.64 19.34 -14.11
CA GLY A 60 13.08 20.69 -14.28
C GLY A 60 12.39 21.25 -13.03
N ALA A 61 12.27 20.46 -11.96
CA ALA A 61 11.63 20.91 -10.73
C ALA A 61 12.45 22.02 -10.04
N PRO A 62 11.81 23.00 -9.38
CA PRO A 62 12.48 24.06 -8.64
C PRO A 62 13.33 23.47 -7.51
N ALA A 63 14.23 24.30 -6.95
CA ALA A 63 15.01 23.91 -5.78
C ALA A 63 14.10 23.72 -4.56
N ALA A 64 14.38 22.69 -3.77
CA ALA A 64 13.65 22.33 -2.57
C ALA A 64 14.61 22.20 -1.37
N ASP A 65 14.08 22.22 -0.15
CA ASP A 65 14.87 21.94 1.05
C ASP A 65 15.29 20.46 1.10
N VAL A 66 14.39 19.56 0.62
CA VAL A 66 14.57 18.11 0.62
C VAL A 66 13.80 17.46 -0.53
N ILE A 67 14.33 16.36 -1.05
CA ILE A 67 13.63 15.50 -2.01
C ILE A 67 13.13 14.28 -1.25
N TRP A 68 11.83 14.00 -1.42
CA TRP A 68 11.22 12.78 -0.93
C TRP A 68 10.75 11.94 -2.12
N ALA A 69 11.45 10.84 -2.38
CA ALA A 69 11.16 9.97 -3.50
C ALA A 69 10.40 8.72 -3.04
N HIS A 70 9.30 8.41 -3.69
CA HIS A 70 8.59 7.15 -3.52
C HIS A 70 9.09 6.14 -4.55
N PHE A 71 9.53 4.99 -4.08
CA PHE A 71 10.24 3.91 -4.77
C PHE A 71 11.73 4.18 -5.00
N LEU A 72 12.55 3.17 -4.68
CA LEU A 72 14.00 3.20 -4.86
C LEU A 72 14.39 3.43 -6.34
N VAL A 73 13.73 2.70 -7.25
CA VAL A 73 13.92 2.81 -8.70
C VAL A 73 12.56 2.73 -9.39
N PRO A 74 12.25 3.62 -10.35
CA PRO A 74 13.08 4.65 -10.95
C PRO A 74 13.07 6.01 -10.23
N ALA A 75 12.11 6.31 -9.35
CA ALA A 75 11.96 7.65 -8.76
C ALA A 75 13.21 8.12 -8.00
N GLY A 76 13.72 7.31 -7.05
CA GLY A 76 14.95 7.61 -6.32
C GLY A 76 16.16 7.76 -7.23
N LEU A 77 16.25 6.95 -8.30
CA LEU A 77 17.33 7.07 -9.29
C LEU A 77 17.30 8.43 -10.03
N PHE A 78 16.11 8.92 -10.39
CA PHE A 78 16.02 10.21 -11.09
C PHE A 78 16.33 11.38 -10.16
N ALA A 79 15.99 11.26 -8.87
CA ALA A 79 16.36 12.20 -7.82
C ALA A 79 17.84 12.17 -7.45
N TRP A 80 18.54 11.05 -7.68
CA TRP A 80 19.91 10.79 -7.25
C TRP A 80 20.94 11.85 -7.67
N ARG A 81 20.75 12.47 -8.84
CA ARG A 81 21.67 13.49 -9.39
C ARG A 81 21.43 14.90 -8.88
N ARG A 82 20.34 15.11 -8.17
CA ARG A 82 20.05 16.43 -7.58
C ARG A 82 20.89 16.63 -6.32
N SER A 83 21.13 17.90 -5.99
CA SER A 83 22.03 18.26 -4.89
C SER A 83 21.35 18.22 -3.52
N GLU A 84 20.02 18.34 -3.44
CA GLU A 84 19.27 18.40 -2.19
C GLU A 84 19.36 17.08 -1.39
N PRO A 85 19.19 17.10 -0.06
CA PRO A 85 19.04 15.87 0.74
C PRO A 85 17.97 14.94 0.14
N LEU A 86 18.23 13.65 0.12
CA LEU A 86 17.33 12.65 -0.46
C LEU A 86 16.84 11.68 0.61
N VAL A 87 15.54 11.60 0.78
CA VAL A 87 14.84 10.54 1.53
C VAL A 87 14.06 9.71 0.52
N VAL A 88 14.11 8.38 0.66
CA VAL A 88 13.44 7.46 -0.28
C VAL A 88 12.56 6.50 0.49
N THR A 89 11.30 6.35 0.05
CA THR A 89 10.39 5.33 0.59
C THR A 89 10.32 4.11 -0.31
N ALA A 90 10.59 2.94 0.25
CA ALA A 90 10.46 1.64 -0.39
C ALA A 90 9.05 1.07 -0.18
N HIS A 91 8.44 0.53 -1.25
CA HIS A 91 7.05 0.05 -1.25
C HIS A 91 6.89 -1.45 -1.56
N GLY A 92 7.99 -2.18 -1.79
CA GLY A 92 8.02 -3.63 -1.93
C GLY A 92 8.38 -4.14 -3.32
N ARG A 93 7.74 -3.71 -4.42
CA ARG A 93 8.12 -4.17 -5.76
C ARG A 93 9.54 -3.73 -6.13
N ASP A 94 9.91 -2.54 -5.75
CA ASP A 94 11.25 -1.99 -5.93
C ASP A 94 12.31 -2.82 -5.17
N VAL A 95 12.00 -3.27 -3.95
CA VAL A 95 12.87 -4.15 -3.16
C VAL A 95 12.96 -5.55 -3.79
N ARG A 96 11.85 -6.15 -4.19
CA ARG A 96 11.84 -7.48 -4.82
C ARG A 96 12.57 -7.54 -6.15
N ASN A 97 12.63 -6.44 -6.88
CA ASN A 97 13.39 -6.37 -8.13
C ASN A 97 14.92 -6.42 -7.91
N ILE A 98 15.40 -6.20 -6.69
CA ILE A 98 16.83 -6.30 -6.34
C ILE A 98 17.26 -7.76 -6.45
N GLY A 99 18.24 -8.01 -7.30
CA GLY A 99 18.76 -9.35 -7.56
C GLY A 99 17.96 -10.19 -8.58
N THR A 100 16.70 -9.80 -8.89
CA THR A 100 15.87 -10.51 -9.87
C THR A 100 15.94 -9.88 -11.27
N VAL A 101 16.22 -8.59 -11.34
CA VAL A 101 16.38 -7.86 -12.60
C VAL A 101 17.84 -7.43 -12.75
N PRO A 102 18.51 -7.80 -13.87
CA PRO A 102 19.91 -7.45 -14.10
C PRO A 102 20.18 -5.96 -13.95
N GLY A 103 21.25 -5.61 -13.23
CA GLY A 103 21.68 -4.22 -13.00
C GLY A 103 20.92 -3.45 -11.93
N VAL A 104 19.69 -3.86 -11.55
CA VAL A 104 18.86 -3.16 -10.56
C VAL A 104 19.56 -3.11 -9.20
N ALA A 105 20.23 -4.18 -8.76
CA ALA A 105 20.94 -4.19 -7.49
C ALA A 105 21.98 -3.07 -7.37
N ARG A 106 22.82 -2.88 -8.39
CA ARG A 106 23.84 -1.82 -8.39
C ARG A 106 23.25 -0.43 -8.38
N VAL A 107 22.20 -0.21 -9.18
CA VAL A 107 21.51 1.08 -9.26
C VAL A 107 20.82 1.40 -7.94
N THR A 108 20.14 0.42 -7.36
CA THR A 108 19.46 0.60 -6.06
C THR A 108 20.46 0.84 -4.93
N ASP A 109 21.61 0.13 -4.93
CA ASP A 109 22.69 0.36 -3.97
C ASP A 109 23.22 1.81 -4.04
N SER A 110 23.39 2.35 -5.26
CA SER A 110 23.81 3.75 -5.44
C SER A 110 22.77 4.73 -4.87
N VAL A 111 21.48 4.46 -5.06
CA VAL A 111 20.41 5.29 -4.50
C VAL A 111 20.41 5.23 -2.97
N VAL A 112 20.49 4.03 -2.39
CA VAL A 112 20.53 3.80 -0.94
C VAL A 112 21.73 4.48 -0.29
N ARG A 113 22.92 4.39 -0.90
CA ARG A 113 24.14 5.09 -0.41
C ARG A 113 23.96 6.60 -0.42
N ARG A 114 23.34 7.17 -1.46
CA ARG A 114 23.10 8.61 -1.61
C ARG A 114 22.00 9.12 -0.67
N ALA A 115 21.00 8.30 -0.36
CA ALA A 115 19.92 8.69 0.52
C ALA A 115 20.41 8.97 1.94
N SER A 116 19.92 10.05 2.54
CA SER A 116 20.12 10.34 3.97
C SER A 116 19.41 9.27 4.82
N THR A 117 18.20 8.92 4.44
CA THR A 117 17.38 7.87 5.09
C THR A 117 16.57 7.13 4.02
N VAL A 118 16.36 5.85 4.24
CA VAL A 118 15.38 5.05 3.50
C VAL A 118 14.23 4.72 4.44
N ILE A 119 13.01 4.99 4.01
CA ILE A 119 11.79 4.61 4.73
C ILE A 119 11.30 3.28 4.16
N ALA A 120 11.05 2.29 5.00
CA ALA A 120 10.35 1.06 4.65
C ALA A 120 8.94 1.07 5.22
N VAL A 121 7.94 0.66 4.43
CA VAL A 121 6.52 0.69 4.83
C VAL A 121 6.13 -0.40 5.83
N SER A 122 7.06 -1.28 6.20
CA SER A 122 6.89 -2.30 7.24
C SER A 122 8.25 -2.82 7.73
N GLY A 123 8.29 -3.43 8.91
CA GLY A 123 9.45 -4.13 9.43
C GLY A 123 9.85 -5.32 8.55
N TYR A 124 8.86 -6.01 7.95
CA TYR A 124 9.11 -7.03 6.94
C TYR A 124 9.93 -6.46 5.77
N LEU A 125 9.48 -5.35 5.20
CA LEU A 125 10.16 -4.75 4.05
C LEU A 125 11.55 -4.22 4.39
N ARG A 126 11.74 -3.71 5.62
CA ARG A 126 13.07 -3.34 6.13
C ARG A 126 14.01 -4.53 6.11
N ARG A 127 13.61 -5.68 6.69
CA ARG A 127 14.44 -6.91 6.71
C ARG A 127 14.79 -7.36 5.29
N GLU A 128 13.80 -7.45 4.39
CA GLU A 128 14.00 -7.79 2.97
C GLU A 128 15.01 -6.86 2.28
N LEU A 129 14.95 -5.56 2.54
CA LEU A 129 15.87 -4.59 1.95
C LEU A 129 17.29 -4.74 2.51
N GLU A 130 17.44 -4.86 3.84
CA GLU A 130 18.74 -4.98 4.50
C GLU A 130 19.45 -6.31 4.20
N GLU A 131 18.69 -7.38 3.92
CA GLU A 131 19.23 -8.67 3.45
C GLU A 131 19.75 -8.58 2.01
N ARG A 132 18.99 -7.94 1.13
CA ARG A 132 19.35 -7.81 -0.29
C ARG A 132 20.43 -6.76 -0.55
N LEU A 133 20.49 -5.72 0.28
CA LEU A 133 21.46 -4.62 0.20
C LEU A 133 22.05 -4.31 1.57
N PRO A 134 23.23 -4.85 1.89
CA PRO A 134 23.92 -4.56 3.15
C PRO A 134 24.19 -3.07 3.40
N SER A 135 24.27 -2.25 2.35
CA SER A 135 24.42 -0.78 2.45
C SER A 135 23.19 -0.07 3.02
N ALA A 136 22.06 -0.75 3.09
CA ALA A 136 20.84 -0.23 3.69
C ALA A 136 20.85 -0.31 5.23
N ARG A 137 21.67 -1.19 5.81
CA ARG A 137 21.74 -1.39 7.27
C ARG A 137 22.10 -0.08 7.98
N GLY A 138 21.33 0.23 9.02
CA GLY A 138 21.47 1.46 9.80
C GLY A 138 20.92 2.73 9.12
N LYS A 139 20.39 2.64 7.90
CA LYS A 139 19.77 3.74 7.16
C LYS A 139 18.26 3.60 7.01
N VAL A 140 17.68 2.44 7.37
CA VAL A 140 16.26 2.15 7.15
C VAL A 140 15.46 2.43 8.41
N GLU A 141 14.46 3.29 8.27
CA GLU A 141 13.44 3.54 9.28
C GLU A 141 12.10 3.00 8.82
N VAL A 142 11.31 2.45 9.74
CA VAL A 142 9.98 1.92 9.43
C VAL A 142 8.94 2.99 9.69
N VAL A 143 8.29 3.45 8.64
CA VAL A 143 7.10 4.31 8.70
C VAL A 143 6.11 3.79 7.68
N ASP A 144 4.97 3.31 8.14
CA ASP A 144 3.91 2.83 7.26
C ASP A 144 3.17 3.96 6.55
N SER A 145 2.33 3.60 5.59
CA SER A 145 1.60 4.60 4.79
C SER A 145 0.46 5.28 5.53
N GLY A 146 0.09 4.75 6.70
CA GLY A 146 -1.04 5.24 7.48
C GLY A 146 -2.41 5.02 6.83
N VAL A 147 -3.45 5.35 7.57
CA VAL A 147 -4.83 5.39 7.11
C VAL A 147 -5.51 6.66 7.58
N ASP A 148 -6.31 7.27 6.71
CA ASP A 148 -7.17 8.40 7.08
C ASP A 148 -8.37 7.88 7.86
N LEU A 149 -8.35 8.07 9.18
CA LEU A 149 -9.37 7.57 10.09
C LEU A 149 -10.71 8.33 10.03
N GLU A 150 -10.75 9.51 9.41
CA GLU A 150 -11.99 10.23 9.17
C GLU A 150 -12.70 9.68 7.94
N ARG A 151 -11.93 9.42 6.88
CA ARG A 151 -12.42 8.84 5.63
C ARG A 151 -12.76 7.36 5.76
N PHE A 152 -11.88 6.57 6.38
CA PHE A 152 -12.07 5.16 6.65
C PHE A 152 -12.58 5.00 8.09
N ALA A 153 -13.88 5.06 8.24
CA ALA A 153 -14.59 4.93 9.50
C ALA A 153 -15.79 3.97 9.35
N PRO A 154 -16.25 3.35 10.45
CA PRO A 154 -17.52 2.63 10.43
C PRO A 154 -18.65 3.49 9.89
N GLY A 155 -19.44 2.98 8.97
CA GLY A 155 -20.46 3.74 8.28
C GLY A 155 -21.38 2.89 7.40
N VAL A 156 -22.09 3.54 6.50
CA VAL A 156 -23.04 2.89 5.59
C VAL A 156 -22.32 2.20 4.44
N GLY A 157 -22.66 0.95 4.19
CA GLY A 157 -22.18 0.17 3.04
C GLY A 157 -22.64 0.73 1.69
N ALA A 158 -21.98 0.33 0.62
CA ALA A 158 -22.31 0.72 -0.76
C ALA A 158 -23.70 0.20 -1.16
N GLU A 159 -23.97 -1.07 -0.83
CA GLU A 159 -25.23 -1.76 -1.06
C GLU A 159 -25.30 -2.99 -0.15
N PRO A 160 -26.47 -3.55 0.12
CA PRO A 160 -26.61 -4.80 0.85
C PRO A 160 -25.95 -5.96 0.08
N LEU A 161 -25.12 -6.75 0.77
CA LEU A 161 -24.53 -7.99 0.27
C LEU A 161 -25.12 -9.17 1.01
N ALA A 162 -25.15 -10.37 0.39
CA ALA A 162 -25.58 -11.57 1.07
C ALA A 162 -24.55 -11.99 2.13
N SER A 163 -25.00 -12.11 3.38
CA SER A 163 -24.15 -12.46 4.52
C SER A 163 -23.92 -13.98 4.63
N PRO A 164 -22.74 -14.43 5.06
CA PRO A 164 -21.57 -13.60 5.33
C PRO A 164 -21.01 -12.95 4.06
N ALA A 165 -20.75 -11.65 4.16
CA ALA A 165 -20.30 -10.83 3.04
C ALA A 165 -18.78 -10.66 3.04
N PHE A 166 -18.11 -11.25 2.05
CA PHE A 166 -16.67 -11.14 1.85
C PHE A 166 -16.36 -10.11 0.75
N VAL A 167 -15.40 -9.22 1.00
CA VAL A 167 -14.98 -8.22 0.02
C VAL A 167 -13.48 -8.27 -0.16
N HIS A 168 -13.01 -8.25 -1.42
CA HIS A 168 -11.62 -8.01 -1.77
C HIS A 168 -11.49 -6.66 -2.47
N VAL A 169 -10.60 -5.80 -1.98
CA VAL A 169 -10.27 -4.52 -2.62
C VAL A 169 -8.86 -4.57 -3.17
N GLY A 170 -8.71 -4.41 -4.49
CA GLY A 170 -7.39 -4.37 -5.12
C GLY A 170 -7.34 -4.90 -6.54
N SER A 171 -6.13 -4.94 -7.11
CA SER A 171 -5.91 -5.43 -8.47
C SER A 171 -6.13 -6.95 -8.56
N LEU A 172 -6.81 -7.40 -9.62
CA LEU A 172 -7.12 -8.82 -9.85
C LEU A 172 -5.94 -9.49 -10.57
N THR A 173 -4.92 -9.86 -9.79
CA THR A 173 -3.65 -10.42 -10.27
C THR A 173 -3.26 -11.67 -9.48
N ASP A 174 -2.34 -12.49 -10.06
CA ASP A 174 -1.80 -13.68 -9.38
C ASP A 174 -1.18 -13.32 -8.01
N ARG A 175 -0.47 -12.19 -7.92
CA ARG A 175 0.13 -11.74 -6.65
C ARG A 175 -0.91 -11.49 -5.56
N LYS A 176 -2.08 -10.96 -5.92
CA LYS A 176 -3.19 -10.74 -4.97
C LYS A 176 -3.97 -12.01 -4.65
N ASN A 177 -3.65 -13.11 -5.35
CA ASN A 177 -4.14 -14.47 -5.07
C ASN A 177 -5.68 -14.62 -5.14
N VAL A 178 -6.30 -13.80 -5.99
CA VAL A 178 -7.75 -13.67 -6.09
C VAL A 178 -8.46 -14.94 -6.54
N VAL A 179 -7.79 -15.79 -7.34
CA VAL A 179 -8.37 -17.06 -7.80
C VAL A 179 -8.44 -18.07 -6.65
N ARG A 180 -7.36 -18.21 -5.84
CA ARG A 180 -7.42 -19.07 -4.64
C ARG A 180 -8.42 -18.57 -3.61
N LEU A 181 -8.60 -17.26 -3.48
CA LEU A 181 -9.66 -16.71 -2.63
C LEU A 181 -11.05 -17.18 -3.12
N ALA A 182 -11.31 -17.11 -4.42
CA ALA A 182 -12.57 -17.59 -4.99
C ALA A 182 -12.73 -19.13 -4.87
N ASP A 183 -11.63 -19.90 -4.97
CA ASP A 183 -11.64 -21.35 -4.74
C ASP A 183 -11.92 -21.69 -3.27
N ALA A 184 -11.35 -20.96 -2.33
CA ALA A 184 -11.61 -21.09 -0.89
C ALA A 184 -13.04 -20.70 -0.54
N PHE A 185 -13.55 -19.63 -1.13
CA PHE A 185 -14.95 -19.23 -0.97
C PHE A 185 -15.93 -20.30 -1.48
N ALA A 186 -15.65 -20.91 -2.64
CA ALA A 186 -16.46 -22.02 -3.14
C ALA A 186 -16.45 -23.24 -2.21
N ARG A 187 -15.36 -23.51 -1.46
CA ARG A 187 -15.29 -24.56 -0.43
C ARG A 187 -16.02 -24.16 0.85
N PHE A 188 -16.00 -22.88 1.21
CA PHE A 188 -16.78 -22.35 2.34
C PHE A 188 -18.29 -22.48 2.07
N GLY A 189 -18.75 -22.15 0.86
CA GLY A 189 -20.04 -22.54 0.31
C GLY A 189 -21.26 -21.69 0.66
N GLU A 190 -21.10 -20.57 1.37
CA GLU A 190 -22.22 -19.69 1.75
C GLU A 190 -21.86 -18.18 1.68
N GLY A 191 -22.91 -17.32 1.64
CA GLY A 191 -22.75 -15.87 1.58
C GLY A 191 -22.39 -15.33 0.19
N SER A 192 -21.63 -14.25 0.14
CA SER A 192 -21.21 -13.59 -1.10
C SER A 192 -19.74 -13.17 -1.06
N LEU A 193 -19.06 -13.22 -2.22
CA LEU A 193 -17.70 -12.70 -2.40
C LEU A 193 -17.68 -11.63 -3.49
N THR A 194 -17.37 -10.39 -3.11
CA THR A 194 -17.31 -9.26 -4.02
C THR A 194 -15.87 -8.80 -4.24
N PHE A 195 -15.46 -8.71 -5.50
CA PHE A 195 -14.17 -8.14 -5.90
C PHE A 195 -14.36 -6.70 -6.37
N VAL A 196 -13.74 -5.76 -5.66
CA VAL A 196 -13.68 -4.33 -6.00
C VAL A 196 -12.31 -4.04 -6.55
N GLY A 197 -12.21 -3.91 -7.87
CA GLY A 197 -10.98 -3.72 -8.60
C GLY A 197 -11.01 -4.41 -9.96
N ASP A 198 -9.91 -4.29 -10.69
CA ASP A 198 -9.79 -4.86 -12.04
C ASP A 198 -8.39 -5.44 -12.26
N GLY A 199 -8.26 -6.30 -13.28
CA GLY A 199 -6.99 -6.90 -13.63
C GLY A 199 -7.12 -8.10 -14.56
N PRO A 200 -5.98 -8.69 -14.98
CA PRO A 200 -5.94 -9.77 -15.97
C PRO A 200 -6.70 -11.04 -15.56
N LEU A 201 -6.99 -11.23 -14.28
CA LEU A 201 -7.71 -12.41 -13.78
C LEU A 201 -9.22 -12.21 -13.65
N ARG A 202 -9.77 -11.06 -14.07
CA ARG A 202 -11.21 -10.77 -14.02
C ARG A 202 -12.05 -11.90 -14.62
N GLY A 203 -11.74 -12.33 -15.83
CA GLY A 203 -12.49 -13.39 -16.52
C GLY A 203 -12.42 -14.77 -15.84
N ARG A 204 -11.49 -14.98 -14.89
CA ARG A 204 -11.42 -16.21 -14.07
C ARG A 204 -12.32 -16.16 -12.82
N LEU A 205 -12.86 -15.00 -12.51
CA LEU A 205 -13.70 -14.75 -11.34
C LEU A 205 -15.17 -14.62 -11.72
N GLU A 206 -15.45 -13.98 -12.86
CA GLU A 206 -16.79 -13.78 -13.38
C GLU A 206 -17.49 -15.12 -13.65
N GLY A 207 -18.80 -15.19 -13.37
CA GLY A 207 -19.62 -16.38 -13.57
C GLY A 207 -19.48 -17.48 -12.48
N ARG A 208 -18.61 -17.29 -11.47
CA ARG A 208 -18.54 -18.22 -10.33
C ARG A 208 -19.73 -18.02 -9.40
N PRO A 209 -20.34 -19.11 -8.85
CA PRO A 209 -21.45 -19.01 -7.91
C PRO A 209 -21.10 -18.12 -6.70
N GLY A 210 -21.99 -17.19 -6.33
CA GLY A 210 -21.80 -16.28 -5.20
C GLY A 210 -20.71 -15.22 -5.37
N VAL A 211 -20.03 -15.17 -6.52
CA VAL A 211 -18.94 -14.23 -6.80
C VAL A 211 -19.41 -13.10 -7.70
N ARG A 212 -19.09 -11.87 -7.32
CA ARG A 212 -19.32 -10.64 -8.10
C ARG A 212 -18.02 -9.88 -8.34
N VAL A 213 -17.84 -9.34 -9.54
CA VAL A 213 -16.74 -8.42 -9.87
C VAL A 213 -17.32 -7.06 -10.23
N VAL A 214 -17.09 -6.06 -9.38
CA VAL A 214 -17.59 -4.69 -9.55
C VAL A 214 -16.77 -3.93 -10.60
N GLY A 215 -15.48 -4.19 -10.68
CA GLY A 215 -14.55 -3.39 -11.43
C GLY A 215 -13.87 -2.32 -10.57
N ARG A 216 -13.18 -1.38 -11.21
CA ARG A 216 -12.55 -0.26 -10.50
C ARG A 216 -13.60 0.73 -10.03
N VAL A 217 -13.42 1.21 -8.81
CA VAL A 217 -14.19 2.30 -8.22
C VAL A 217 -13.27 3.47 -7.89
N PRO A 218 -13.79 4.70 -7.85
CA PRO A 218 -13.06 5.84 -7.26
C PRO A 218 -12.63 5.54 -5.83
N HIS A 219 -11.46 6.05 -5.43
CA HIS A 219 -10.92 5.73 -4.10
C HIS A 219 -11.81 6.26 -2.95
N ASP A 220 -12.60 7.29 -3.19
CA ASP A 220 -13.58 7.83 -2.25
C ASP A 220 -14.82 6.94 -2.06
N GLU A 221 -15.07 6.00 -2.96
CA GLU A 221 -16.11 4.99 -2.81
C GLU A 221 -15.64 3.73 -2.05
N VAL A 222 -14.31 3.51 -1.94
CA VAL A 222 -13.75 2.33 -1.27
C VAL A 222 -14.27 2.14 0.16
N PRO A 223 -14.37 3.19 1.02
CA PRO A 223 -14.93 3.03 2.37
C PRO A 223 -16.33 2.42 2.39
N ARG A 224 -17.18 2.75 1.41
CA ARG A 224 -18.54 2.20 1.32
C ARG A 224 -18.53 0.70 1.01
N TRP A 225 -17.63 0.24 0.14
CA TRP A 225 -17.47 -1.19 -0.16
C TRP A 225 -16.89 -1.96 1.03
N LEU A 226 -15.94 -1.37 1.74
CA LEU A 226 -15.41 -1.96 2.98
C LEU A 226 -16.53 -2.06 4.04
N ASN A 227 -17.34 -1.02 4.19
CA ASN A 227 -18.45 -1.00 5.13
C ASN A 227 -19.61 -1.96 4.77
N ALA A 228 -19.71 -2.41 3.52
CA ALA A 228 -20.67 -3.44 3.11
C ALA A 228 -20.23 -4.87 3.48
N ALA A 229 -18.96 -5.06 3.84
CA ALA A 229 -18.40 -6.37 4.17
C ALA A 229 -18.60 -6.75 5.64
N ASP A 230 -18.77 -8.05 5.91
CA ASP A 230 -18.51 -8.62 7.23
C ASP A 230 -17.01 -8.89 7.39
N VAL A 231 -16.37 -9.37 6.31
CA VAL A 231 -14.94 -9.71 6.28
C VAL A 231 -14.28 -9.17 5.02
N VAL A 232 -13.14 -8.50 5.17
CA VAL A 232 -12.32 -8.06 4.03
C VAL A 232 -11.15 -9.01 3.81
N CYS A 233 -10.96 -9.49 2.57
CA CYS A 233 -10.02 -10.54 2.23
C CYS A 233 -8.83 -10.03 1.43
N GLY A 234 -7.61 -10.23 1.96
CA GLY A 234 -6.35 -9.88 1.31
C GLY A 234 -5.30 -10.98 1.40
N PRO A 235 -5.56 -12.22 0.87
CA PRO A 235 -4.64 -13.35 0.98
C PRO A 235 -3.54 -13.31 -0.09
N ALA A 236 -2.92 -12.14 -0.30
CA ALA A 236 -1.86 -11.96 -1.29
C ALA A 236 -0.69 -12.94 -1.04
N LEU A 237 -0.02 -13.40 -2.10
CA LEU A 237 1.17 -14.25 -1.98
C LEU A 237 2.27 -13.57 -1.16
N ILE A 238 2.41 -12.28 -1.31
CA ILE A 238 3.26 -11.40 -0.50
C ILE A 238 2.57 -10.02 -0.45
N GLU A 239 2.40 -9.46 0.74
CA GLU A 239 1.89 -8.10 0.92
C GLU A 239 2.89 -7.24 1.71
N PRO A 240 3.61 -6.32 1.06
CA PRO A 240 4.65 -5.51 1.74
C PRO A 240 4.16 -4.73 2.95
N PHE A 241 2.94 -4.22 2.90
CA PHE A 241 2.27 -3.55 4.02
C PHE A 241 0.85 -4.08 4.21
N GLY A 242 -0.06 -3.83 3.27
CA GLY A 242 -1.45 -4.26 3.35
C GLY A 242 -2.42 -3.10 3.52
N GLN A 243 -2.29 -2.06 2.69
CA GLN A 243 -3.10 -0.85 2.77
C GLN A 243 -4.61 -1.12 2.86
N ALA A 244 -5.17 -1.96 1.96
CA ALA A 244 -6.60 -2.28 1.96
C ALA A 244 -7.04 -3.05 3.23
N ILE A 245 -6.14 -3.81 3.85
CA ILE A 245 -6.41 -4.50 5.13
C ILE A 245 -6.46 -3.48 6.27
N LEU A 246 -5.52 -2.54 6.31
CA LEU A 246 -5.54 -1.47 7.30
C LEU A 246 -6.79 -0.57 7.14
N GLU A 247 -7.17 -0.24 5.91
CA GLU A 247 -8.38 0.52 5.59
C GLU A 247 -9.65 -0.23 6.05
N ALA A 248 -9.68 -1.56 5.90
CA ALA A 248 -10.78 -2.40 6.40
C ALA A 248 -10.86 -2.38 7.93
N LEU A 249 -9.73 -2.54 8.62
CA LEU A 249 -9.67 -2.42 10.09
C LEU A 249 -10.15 -1.05 10.55
N ALA A 250 -9.78 0.02 9.85
CA ALA A 250 -10.24 1.38 10.14
C ALA A 250 -11.75 1.53 10.01
N CYS A 251 -12.39 0.81 9.08
CA CYS A 251 -13.84 0.70 8.95
C CYS A 251 -14.49 -0.25 9.98
N GLY A 252 -13.73 -0.79 10.93
CA GLY A 252 -14.21 -1.74 11.91
C GLY A 252 -14.59 -3.11 11.29
N ARG A 253 -13.94 -3.52 10.20
CA ARG A 253 -14.22 -4.79 9.53
C ARG A 253 -13.20 -5.86 9.90
N ASN A 254 -13.68 -7.09 10.07
CA ASN A 254 -12.81 -8.24 10.24
C ASN A 254 -12.01 -8.50 8.97
N VAL A 255 -10.85 -9.12 9.10
CA VAL A 255 -9.99 -9.37 7.94
C VAL A 255 -9.50 -10.81 7.86
N VAL A 256 -9.33 -11.30 6.63
CA VAL A 256 -8.52 -12.49 6.33
C VAL A 256 -7.34 -12.01 5.47
N ALA A 257 -6.13 -12.12 6.01
CA ALA A 257 -4.94 -11.58 5.38
C ALA A 257 -3.81 -12.61 5.30
N THR A 258 -2.86 -12.38 4.40
CA THR A 258 -1.66 -13.23 4.33
C THR A 258 -0.78 -13.05 5.56
N ARG A 259 -0.14 -14.17 6.01
CA ARG A 259 0.92 -14.10 7.03
C ARG A 259 2.27 -13.70 6.45
N VAL A 260 2.39 -13.50 5.12
CA VAL A 260 3.65 -13.19 4.44
C VAL A 260 3.71 -11.70 4.11
N GLY A 261 4.46 -10.95 4.89
CA GLY A 261 4.65 -9.52 4.69
C GLY A 261 4.34 -8.66 5.89
N GLY A 262 3.71 -7.52 5.66
CA GLY A 262 3.36 -6.52 6.68
C GLY A 262 2.12 -6.83 7.53
N PRO A 263 1.07 -7.51 7.03
CA PRO A 263 -0.16 -7.72 7.80
C PRO A 263 0.04 -8.28 9.22
N PRO A 264 0.97 -9.22 9.48
CA PRO A 264 1.26 -9.69 10.84
C PRO A 264 1.71 -8.61 11.83
N GLU A 265 2.12 -7.45 11.34
CA GLU A 265 2.62 -6.37 12.21
C GLU A 265 1.47 -5.51 12.79
N PHE A 266 0.23 -5.63 12.24
CA PHE A 266 -0.89 -4.77 12.66
C PHE A 266 -2.27 -5.45 12.71
N VAL A 267 -2.42 -6.68 12.21
CA VAL A 267 -3.69 -7.42 12.30
C VAL A 267 -3.76 -8.16 13.65
N PRO A 268 -4.69 -7.82 14.55
CA PRO A 268 -4.84 -8.50 15.82
C PRO A 268 -5.72 -9.76 15.69
N ASP A 269 -5.51 -10.74 16.56
CA ASP A 269 -6.20 -12.03 16.51
C ASP A 269 -7.72 -11.94 16.74
N ASP A 270 -8.19 -10.89 17.45
CA ASP A 270 -9.60 -10.65 17.75
C ASP A 270 -10.34 -9.85 16.65
N ALA A 271 -9.63 -9.47 15.58
CA ALA A 271 -10.21 -8.79 14.42
C ALA A 271 -9.76 -9.37 13.06
N GLY A 272 -8.96 -10.44 13.05
CA GLY A 272 -8.53 -11.02 11.79
C GLY A 272 -7.88 -12.39 11.90
N VAL A 273 -7.77 -13.05 10.75
CA VAL A 273 -7.10 -14.34 10.62
C VAL A 273 -5.98 -14.23 9.59
N LEU A 274 -4.77 -14.61 10.02
CA LEU A 274 -3.60 -14.67 9.15
C LEU A 274 -3.42 -16.07 8.58
N VAL A 275 -3.30 -16.18 7.25
CA VAL A 275 -3.28 -17.46 6.54
C VAL A 275 -2.00 -17.66 5.72
N ASP A 276 -1.64 -18.93 5.49
CA ASP A 276 -0.75 -19.28 4.39
C ASP A 276 -1.48 -19.03 3.06
N PRO A 277 -1.00 -18.13 2.20
CA PRO A 277 -1.68 -17.80 0.95
C PRO A 277 -1.70 -18.96 -0.06
N LEU A 278 -0.94 -20.01 0.16
CA LEU A 278 -0.88 -21.19 -0.72
C LEU A 278 -1.85 -22.31 -0.28
N ASP A 279 -2.31 -22.31 0.97
CA ASP A 279 -3.24 -23.30 1.51
C ASP A 279 -4.70 -22.85 1.34
N VAL A 280 -5.40 -23.46 0.37
CA VAL A 280 -6.82 -23.15 0.07
C VAL A 280 -7.75 -23.63 1.19
N ASP A 281 -7.42 -24.73 1.87
CA ASP A 281 -8.26 -25.25 2.96
C ASP A 281 -8.11 -24.42 4.22
N GLU A 282 -6.90 -23.94 4.53
CA GLU A 282 -6.69 -22.98 5.60
C GLU A 282 -7.44 -21.68 5.31
N LEU A 283 -7.38 -21.18 4.07
CA LEU A 283 -8.08 -19.97 3.66
C LEU A 283 -9.61 -20.14 3.81
N ALA A 284 -10.17 -21.29 3.42
CA ALA A 284 -11.61 -21.58 3.60
C ALA A 284 -12.00 -21.61 5.08
N ARG A 285 -11.20 -22.23 5.94
CA ARG A 285 -11.43 -22.21 7.41
C ARG A 285 -11.32 -20.80 7.98
N ALA A 286 -10.38 -19.99 7.48
CA ALA A 286 -10.20 -18.62 7.91
C ALA A 286 -11.41 -17.73 7.56
N LEU A 287 -12.04 -17.95 6.40
CA LEU A 287 -13.30 -17.26 6.05
C LEU A 287 -14.39 -17.56 7.10
N ALA A 288 -14.58 -18.82 7.48
CA ALA A 288 -15.54 -19.20 8.52
C ALA A 288 -15.21 -18.57 9.89
N THR A 289 -13.93 -18.62 10.29
CA THR A 289 -13.49 -18.07 11.57
C THR A 289 -13.69 -16.55 11.63
N ALA A 290 -13.29 -15.83 10.57
CA ALA A 290 -13.44 -14.39 10.53
C ALA A 290 -14.90 -13.94 10.44
N ALA A 291 -15.77 -14.69 9.76
CA ALA A 291 -17.19 -14.41 9.67
C ALA A 291 -17.93 -14.60 11.02
N ALA A 292 -17.38 -15.40 11.93
CA ALA A 292 -17.93 -15.60 13.26
C ALA A 292 -17.52 -14.49 14.28
N LEU A 293 -16.59 -13.62 13.93
CA LEU A 293 -16.20 -12.47 14.77
C LEU A 293 -17.30 -11.39 14.73
N PRO A 294 -17.43 -10.56 15.80
CA PRO A 294 -18.34 -9.41 15.79
C PRO A 294 -18.14 -8.51 14.56
N SER A 295 -19.23 -8.03 13.95
CA SER A 295 -19.16 -7.07 12.83
C SER A 295 -20.27 -6.02 12.98
N PRO A 296 -19.93 -4.71 13.13
CA PRO A 296 -18.58 -4.14 13.17
C PRO A 296 -17.76 -4.60 14.39
N ASN A 297 -16.44 -4.48 14.31
CA ASN A 297 -15.50 -4.94 15.32
C ASN A 297 -14.66 -3.77 15.85
N ASP A 298 -14.83 -3.45 17.14
CA ASP A 298 -14.09 -2.37 17.79
C ASP A 298 -12.58 -2.66 17.92
N ALA A 299 -12.18 -3.93 18.03
CA ALA A 299 -10.77 -4.30 18.06
C ALA A 299 -10.06 -3.98 16.73
N ALA A 300 -10.76 -4.20 15.60
CA ALA A 300 -10.29 -3.79 14.29
C ALA A 300 -10.02 -2.28 14.24
N ARG A 301 -10.99 -1.48 14.68
CA ARG A 301 -10.86 -0.01 14.70
C ARG A 301 -9.70 0.45 15.57
N ARG A 302 -9.58 -0.08 16.80
CA ARG A 302 -8.46 0.25 17.71
C ARG A 302 -7.09 -0.10 17.11
N ALA A 303 -6.97 -1.23 16.41
CA ALA A 303 -5.73 -1.59 15.74
C ALA A 303 -5.32 -0.56 14.68
N ALA A 304 -6.28 -0.07 13.90
CA ALA A 304 -6.02 0.95 12.88
C ALA A 304 -5.64 2.32 13.45
N GLU A 305 -6.08 2.67 14.65
CA GLU A 305 -5.79 3.98 15.29
C GLU A 305 -4.29 4.21 15.53
N ALA A 306 -3.51 3.14 15.73
CA ALA A 306 -2.06 3.23 15.84
C ALA A 306 -1.38 3.68 14.53
N HIS A 307 -2.09 3.55 13.41
CA HIS A 307 -1.62 3.80 12.05
C HIS A 307 -2.31 5.02 11.40
N ASP A 308 -2.76 5.99 12.20
CA ASP A 308 -3.32 7.26 11.69
C ASP A 308 -2.30 7.94 10.77
N VAL A 309 -2.74 8.32 9.57
CA VAL A 309 -1.90 9.00 8.58
C VAL A 309 -1.26 10.28 9.13
N ARG A 310 -1.95 10.99 10.02
CA ARG A 310 -1.42 12.21 10.66
C ARG A 310 -0.21 11.91 11.53
N ARG A 311 -0.23 10.82 12.30
CA ARG A 311 0.93 10.36 13.09
C ARG A 311 2.08 9.91 12.20
N GLN A 312 1.78 9.22 11.10
CA GLN A 312 2.81 8.80 10.16
C GLN A 312 3.42 10.02 9.44
N ALA A 313 2.62 11.03 9.11
CA ALA A 313 3.11 12.28 8.55
C ALA A 313 4.06 13.04 9.50
N GLU A 314 3.80 13.02 10.81
CA GLU A 314 4.74 13.55 11.83
C GLU A 314 6.09 12.85 11.77
N ARG A 315 6.09 11.52 11.74
CA ARG A 315 7.31 10.73 11.65
C ARG A 315 8.08 10.99 10.35
N VAL A 316 7.37 11.07 9.23
CA VAL A 316 7.98 11.45 7.93
C VAL A 316 8.56 12.84 8.00
N GLU A 317 7.84 13.82 8.56
CA GLU A 317 8.33 15.19 8.73
C GLU A 317 9.64 15.24 9.54
N GLU A 318 9.72 14.50 10.65
CA GLU A 318 10.93 14.43 11.48
C GLU A 318 12.13 13.90 10.68
N ILE A 319 11.93 12.85 9.88
CA ILE A 319 12.96 12.28 9.00
C ILE A 319 13.40 13.32 7.95
N LEU A 320 12.45 13.99 7.30
CA LEU A 320 12.76 15.01 6.30
C LEU A 320 13.52 16.21 6.90
N ARG A 321 13.08 16.70 8.07
CA ARG A 321 13.76 17.78 8.80
C ARG A 321 15.18 17.39 9.23
N ARG A 322 15.37 16.16 9.69
CA ARG A 322 16.70 15.62 10.02
C ARG A 322 17.61 15.61 8.81
N ALA A 323 17.15 15.09 7.67
CA ALA A 323 17.92 15.08 6.43
C ALA A 323 18.38 16.49 5.98
N VAL A 324 17.55 17.52 6.22
CA VAL A 324 17.91 18.92 5.96
C VAL A 324 18.99 19.41 6.92
N ARG A 325 18.87 19.13 8.23
CA ARG A 325 19.85 19.55 9.24
C ARG A 325 21.22 18.92 9.02
N ASP A 326 21.27 17.61 8.81
CA ASP A 326 22.52 16.83 8.67
C ASP A 326 23.34 17.26 7.45
N ARG A 327 22.69 17.87 6.46
CA ARG A 327 23.38 18.46 5.31
C ARG A 327 24.01 19.81 5.60
N ARG A 328 23.43 20.58 6.53
CA ARG A 328 23.91 21.94 6.87
C ARG A 328 25.05 21.92 7.89
N ALA A 329 25.20 20.80 8.61
CA ALA A 329 26.29 20.52 9.53
C ALA A 329 27.53 19.99 8.78
#